data_14af9d094510dbc143dbac06f0a55253
#
_entry.id   14af9d094510dbc143dbac06f0a55253
#
_cell.length_a   1.000
_cell.length_b   1.000
_cell.length_c   1.000
_cell.angle_alpha   90.00
_cell.angle_beta   90.00
_cell.angle_gamma   90.00
#
_symmetry.space_group_name_H-M   'P 1'
#
loop_
_entity.id
_entity.type
_entity.pdbx_description
1 polymer ?
#
loop_
_entity_poly.entity_id
_entity_poly.type
_entity_poly.pdbx_seq_one_letter_code
_entity_poly.pdbx_strand_id
1 'polypeptide(L)'
;MSKETAFHPRLQAMTDQWMDLFGYWAPSVVTDTLEEYRACRETAALMDFTMLRKVDIAGPGALAFVNGIVTRDVSKLDPGQIGYGALCDENGKMIDDCTVMVRSADDIRFCGANDRDFHLFQELAPPGITVSEITDATPHLCLQGPLSRAMLQGLTNQDLSNAAFPYYTFREDVEIAGIPVF
;
A
#
# COMPACT_ATOMS: atom_id res chain seq x y z
N MET A 1 -10.80 -0.71 20.19
CA MET A 1 -10.69 -2.15 19.91
C MET A 1 -10.12 -2.29 18.51
N SER A 2 -9.09 -3.14 18.37
CA SER A 2 -8.47 -3.40 17.07
C SER A 2 -9.44 -4.09 16.12
N LYS A 3 -9.41 -3.74 14.85
CA LYS A 3 -10.22 -4.34 13.79
C LYS A 3 -9.58 -5.64 13.30
N GLU A 4 -10.39 -6.54 12.75
CA GLU A 4 -9.92 -7.69 11.99
C GLU A 4 -9.76 -7.29 10.51
N THR A 5 -8.71 -7.80 9.86
CA THR A 5 -8.54 -7.65 8.41
C THR A 5 -9.42 -8.65 7.65
N ALA A 6 -9.61 -8.46 6.35
CA ALA A 6 -10.32 -9.43 5.52
C ALA A 6 -9.66 -10.82 5.49
N PHE A 7 -8.35 -10.90 5.82
CA PHE A 7 -7.59 -12.16 5.85
C PHE A 7 -7.57 -12.81 7.23
N HIS A 8 -8.02 -12.11 8.26
CA HIS A 8 -8.02 -12.61 9.65
C HIS A 8 -8.63 -14.02 9.80
N PRO A 9 -9.80 -14.38 9.21
CA PRO A 9 -10.38 -15.70 9.35
C PRO A 9 -9.50 -16.84 8.80
N ARG A 10 -8.63 -16.56 7.84
CA ARG A 10 -7.67 -17.55 7.33
C ARG A 10 -6.42 -17.63 8.20
N LEU A 11 -5.94 -16.50 8.67
CA LEU A 11 -4.74 -16.39 9.48
C LEU A 11 -4.94 -16.98 10.89
N GLN A 12 -6.12 -16.83 11.50
CA GLN A 12 -6.44 -17.42 12.81
C GLN A 12 -6.43 -18.96 12.82
N ALA A 13 -6.55 -19.59 11.66
CA ALA A 13 -6.40 -21.05 11.55
C ALA A 13 -4.92 -21.49 11.54
N MET A 14 -3.99 -20.56 11.42
CA MET A 14 -2.56 -20.80 11.26
C MET A 14 -1.73 -20.39 12.49
N THR A 15 -2.21 -19.40 13.26
CA THR A 15 -1.51 -18.89 14.45
C THR A 15 -2.48 -18.36 15.50
N ASP A 16 -2.03 -18.40 16.76
CA ASP A 16 -2.66 -17.74 17.91
C ASP A 16 -1.85 -16.51 18.41
N GLN A 17 -0.78 -16.16 17.69
CA GLN A 17 0.12 -15.06 18.05
C GLN A 17 -0.27 -13.78 17.30
N TRP A 18 -0.91 -12.87 18.02
CA TRP A 18 -1.46 -11.64 17.46
C TRP A 18 -0.92 -10.40 18.15
N MET A 19 -0.87 -9.30 17.41
CA MET A 19 -0.53 -7.97 17.91
C MET A 19 -1.49 -6.91 17.35
N ASP A 20 -1.67 -5.82 18.09
CA ASP A 20 -2.25 -4.60 17.54
C ASP A 20 -1.20 -3.90 16.67
N LEU A 21 -1.53 -3.70 15.41
CA LEU A 21 -0.69 -2.95 14.49
C LEU A 21 -1.56 -1.90 13.80
N PHE A 22 -1.35 -0.64 14.15
CA PHE A 22 -2.12 0.51 13.63
C PHE A 22 -3.65 0.34 13.73
N GLY A 23 -4.12 -0.25 14.84
CA GLY A 23 -5.54 -0.47 15.11
C GLY A 23 -6.15 -1.70 14.44
N TYR A 24 -5.32 -2.60 13.90
CA TYR A 24 -5.73 -3.88 13.34
C TYR A 24 -5.07 -5.06 14.07
N TRP A 25 -5.79 -6.16 14.19
CA TRP A 25 -5.20 -7.43 14.59
C TRP A 25 -4.37 -8.00 13.44
N ALA A 26 -3.07 -8.02 13.61
CA ALA A 26 -2.11 -8.62 12.70
C ALA A 26 -1.41 -9.82 13.34
N PRO A 27 -1.12 -10.91 12.62
CA PRO A 27 -0.31 -11.99 13.16
C PRO A 27 1.11 -11.48 13.41
N SER A 28 1.65 -11.72 14.60
CA SER A 28 3.04 -11.38 14.92
C SER A 28 4.01 -12.44 14.42
N VAL A 29 3.59 -13.70 14.44
CA VAL A 29 4.31 -14.86 13.89
C VAL A 29 3.27 -15.86 13.44
N VAL A 30 3.45 -16.47 12.27
CA VAL A 30 2.58 -17.53 11.74
C VAL A 30 3.23 -18.91 11.91
N THR A 31 4.52 -19.04 11.63
CA THR A 31 5.27 -20.30 11.77
C THR A 31 6.38 -20.15 12.81
N ASP A 32 7.54 -19.66 12.41
CA ASP A 32 8.71 -19.39 13.26
C ASP A 32 9.41 -18.13 12.76
N THR A 33 9.79 -17.23 13.66
CA THR A 33 10.37 -15.93 13.32
C THR A 33 11.61 -16.05 12.42
N LEU A 34 12.48 -17.04 12.64
CA LEU A 34 13.69 -17.21 11.83
C LEU A 34 13.37 -17.84 10.47
N GLU A 35 12.40 -18.74 10.41
CA GLU A 35 11.93 -19.33 9.14
C GLU A 35 11.27 -18.27 8.28
N GLU A 36 10.40 -17.43 8.84
CA GLU A 36 9.74 -16.32 8.13
C GLU A 36 10.75 -15.28 7.66
N TYR A 37 11.73 -14.92 8.50
CA TYR A 37 12.83 -14.05 8.09
C TYR A 37 13.61 -14.64 6.90
N ARG A 38 13.99 -15.94 6.98
CA ARG A 38 14.71 -16.62 5.89
C ARG A 38 13.87 -16.69 4.63
N ALA A 39 12.55 -16.94 4.74
CA ALA A 39 11.65 -16.93 3.59
C ALA A 39 11.70 -15.59 2.85
N CYS A 40 11.63 -14.46 3.53
CA CYS A 40 11.79 -13.14 2.92
C CYS A 40 13.13 -12.93 2.23
N ARG A 41 14.22 -13.60 2.68
CA ARG A 41 15.58 -13.39 2.16
C ARG A 41 15.97 -14.39 1.07
N GLU A 42 15.42 -15.59 1.12
CA GLU A 42 15.87 -16.72 0.30
C GLU A 42 14.79 -17.24 -0.67
N THR A 43 13.51 -17.09 -0.31
CA THR A 43 12.37 -17.57 -1.10
C THR A 43 11.34 -16.48 -1.28
N ALA A 44 10.21 -16.54 -0.57
CA ALA A 44 9.20 -15.48 -0.46
C ALA A 44 8.36 -15.65 0.79
N ALA A 45 7.88 -14.54 1.36
CA ALA A 45 6.88 -14.50 2.41
C ALA A 45 5.68 -13.64 1.98
N LEU A 46 4.49 -14.08 2.35
CA LEU A 46 3.24 -13.36 2.13
C LEU A 46 2.80 -12.76 3.46
N MET A 47 2.60 -11.45 3.49
CA MET A 47 2.24 -10.70 4.67
C MET A 47 0.92 -9.95 4.46
N ASP A 48 0.10 -9.88 5.50
CA ASP A 48 -1.08 -9.02 5.51
C ASP A 48 -0.66 -7.59 5.89
N PHE A 49 -0.75 -6.67 4.93
CA PHE A 49 -0.45 -5.25 5.08
C PHE A 49 -1.70 -4.38 4.98
N THR A 50 -2.88 -4.97 5.21
CA THR A 50 -4.15 -4.24 5.17
C THR A 50 -4.17 -3.03 6.10
N MET A 51 -3.45 -3.07 7.22
CA MET A 51 -3.38 -1.97 8.19
C MET A 51 -2.70 -0.70 7.66
N LEU A 52 -1.92 -0.76 6.59
CA LEU A 52 -1.42 0.45 5.95
C LEU A 52 -2.58 1.26 5.38
N ARG A 53 -2.63 2.55 5.68
CA ARG A 53 -3.73 3.43 5.27
C ARG A 53 -3.70 3.69 3.77
N LYS A 54 -4.85 3.56 3.12
CA LYS A 54 -5.05 3.92 1.71
C LYS A 54 -6.04 5.05 1.66
N VAL A 55 -5.63 6.14 1.02
CA VAL A 55 -6.43 7.36 0.88
C VAL A 55 -6.50 7.71 -0.60
N ASP A 56 -7.72 7.74 -1.14
CA ASP A 56 -7.96 8.25 -2.48
C ASP A 56 -8.20 9.77 -2.41
N ILE A 57 -7.49 10.50 -3.26
CA ILE A 57 -7.51 11.95 -3.36
C ILE A 57 -7.88 12.29 -4.80
N ALA A 58 -9.10 12.79 -4.99
CA ALA A 58 -9.67 12.98 -6.31
C ALA A 58 -10.27 14.38 -6.50
N GLY A 59 -10.17 14.88 -7.72
CA GLY A 59 -10.70 16.18 -8.15
C GLY A 59 -9.67 17.01 -8.90
N PRO A 60 -10.09 18.09 -9.55
CA PRO A 60 -9.22 18.92 -10.38
C PRO A 60 -7.99 19.42 -9.59
N GLY A 61 -6.79 19.03 -10.04
CA GLY A 61 -5.54 19.42 -9.40
C GLY A 61 -5.08 18.54 -8.23
N ALA A 62 -5.63 17.33 -8.05
CA ALA A 62 -5.24 16.40 -6.99
C ALA A 62 -3.72 16.13 -6.96
N LEU A 63 -3.08 15.92 -8.12
CA LEU A 63 -1.64 15.72 -8.22
C LEU A 63 -0.85 16.93 -7.68
N ALA A 64 -1.25 18.14 -8.06
CA ALA A 64 -0.58 19.36 -7.58
C ALA A 64 -0.77 19.55 -6.06
N PHE A 65 -1.94 19.23 -5.55
CA PHE A 65 -2.25 19.27 -4.12
C PHE A 65 -1.36 18.28 -3.35
N VAL A 66 -1.30 17.01 -3.75
CA VAL A 66 -0.45 16.00 -3.11
C VAL A 66 1.03 16.37 -3.21
N ASN A 67 1.46 16.87 -4.37
CA ASN A 67 2.85 17.32 -4.60
C ASN A 67 3.30 18.44 -3.65
N GLY A 68 2.37 19.27 -3.17
CA GLY A 68 2.64 20.32 -2.18
C GLY A 68 2.81 19.80 -0.75
N ILE A 69 2.49 18.55 -0.48
CA ILE A 69 2.46 17.98 0.88
C ILE A 69 3.57 16.94 1.09
N VAL A 70 3.82 16.09 0.08
CA VAL A 70 4.84 15.04 0.17
C VAL A 70 6.22 15.57 -0.23
N THR A 71 7.28 14.98 0.32
CA THR A 71 8.66 15.38 0.03
C THR A 71 9.15 14.97 -1.36
N ARG A 72 8.49 13.97 -1.97
CA ARG A 72 8.79 13.52 -3.32
C ARG A 72 8.13 14.44 -4.35
N ASP A 73 8.88 14.89 -5.36
CA ASP A 73 8.29 15.55 -6.52
C ASP A 73 7.51 14.53 -7.37
N VAL A 74 6.21 14.40 -7.04
CA VAL A 74 5.29 13.47 -7.72
C VAL A 74 4.74 14.07 -9.01
N SER A 75 4.93 15.36 -9.28
CA SER A 75 4.53 16.00 -10.53
C SER A 75 5.29 15.48 -11.77
N LYS A 76 6.41 14.78 -11.53
CA LYS A 76 7.23 14.14 -12.57
C LYS A 76 6.85 12.69 -12.87
N LEU A 77 5.83 12.16 -12.19
CA LEU A 77 5.37 10.79 -12.38
C LEU A 77 4.28 10.76 -13.44
N ASP A 78 4.39 9.79 -14.32
CA ASP A 78 3.33 9.47 -15.27
C ASP A 78 2.24 8.59 -14.62
N PRO A 79 1.01 8.57 -15.19
CA PRO A 79 -0.01 7.62 -14.75
C PRO A 79 0.51 6.16 -14.78
N GLY A 80 0.21 5.40 -13.73
CA GLY A 80 0.71 4.04 -13.52
C GLY A 80 2.04 3.97 -12.76
N GLN A 81 2.66 5.11 -12.42
CA GLN A 81 3.88 5.15 -11.62
C GLN A 81 3.61 5.41 -10.14
N ILE A 82 4.56 4.98 -9.31
CA ILE A 82 4.55 5.14 -7.85
C ILE A 82 5.74 6.01 -7.43
N GLY A 83 5.49 6.99 -6.56
CA GLY A 83 6.53 7.74 -5.85
C GLY A 83 6.65 7.29 -4.41
N TYR A 84 7.87 7.13 -3.91
CA TYR A 84 8.12 6.97 -2.47
C TYR A 84 8.66 8.26 -1.89
N GLY A 85 8.12 8.68 -0.76
CA GLY A 85 8.47 9.92 -0.09
C GLY A 85 8.09 9.91 1.37
N ALA A 86 8.05 11.08 1.97
CA ALA A 86 7.64 11.27 3.35
C ALA A 86 6.66 12.45 3.48
N LEU A 87 5.89 12.42 4.56
CA LEU A 87 5.20 13.58 5.12
C LEU A 87 6.06 14.17 6.23
N CYS A 88 6.15 15.48 6.27
CA CYS A 88 6.91 16.18 7.30
C CYS A 88 6.03 17.22 8.02
N ASP A 89 6.35 17.49 9.27
CA ASP A 89 5.80 18.62 10.01
C ASP A 89 6.43 19.96 9.59
N GLU A 90 5.96 21.05 10.15
CA GLU A 90 6.43 22.40 9.91
C GLU A 90 7.90 22.63 10.26
N ASN A 91 8.50 21.75 11.07
CA ASN A 91 9.92 21.77 11.45
C ASN A 91 10.78 20.85 10.57
N GLY A 92 10.18 20.22 9.54
CA GLY A 92 10.86 19.27 8.66
C GLY A 92 11.08 17.89 9.27
N LYS A 93 10.44 17.56 10.39
CA LYS A 93 10.51 16.23 10.98
C LYS A 93 9.52 15.30 10.27
N MET A 94 9.96 14.09 9.96
CA MET A 94 9.13 13.09 9.33
C MET A 94 7.97 12.68 10.24
N ILE A 95 6.75 12.79 9.73
CA ILE A 95 5.51 12.32 10.34
C ILE A 95 5.31 10.85 9.98
N ASP A 96 5.42 10.54 8.69
CA ASP A 96 5.27 9.20 8.13
C ASP A 96 6.05 9.07 6.82
N ASP A 97 6.35 7.84 6.41
CA ASP A 97 6.77 7.54 5.05
C ASP A 97 5.58 7.07 4.22
N CYS A 98 5.65 7.25 2.91
CA CYS A 98 4.49 6.99 2.07
C CYS A 98 4.84 6.56 0.66
N THR A 99 3.87 5.93 0.02
CA THR A 99 3.84 5.77 -1.43
C THR A 99 2.68 6.56 -2.01
N VAL A 100 2.93 7.17 -3.17
CA VAL A 100 1.94 7.93 -3.95
C VAL A 100 1.79 7.26 -5.30
N MET A 101 0.61 6.78 -5.61
CA MET A 101 0.26 6.13 -6.87
C MET A 101 -0.49 7.12 -7.74
N VAL A 102 0.08 7.49 -8.89
CA VAL A 102 -0.53 8.44 -9.82
C VAL A 102 -1.42 7.67 -10.80
N ARG A 103 -2.74 7.79 -10.67
CA ARG A 103 -3.71 7.25 -11.63
C ARG A 103 -3.95 8.23 -12.77
N SER A 104 -4.08 9.50 -12.43
CA SER A 104 -4.17 10.63 -13.37
C SER A 104 -3.77 11.93 -12.65
N ALA A 105 -3.80 13.06 -13.36
CA ALA A 105 -3.59 14.37 -12.73
C ALA A 105 -4.64 14.72 -11.66
N ASP A 106 -5.81 14.11 -11.74
CA ASP A 106 -6.96 14.39 -10.89
C ASP A 106 -7.38 13.19 -10.00
N ASP A 107 -6.57 12.11 -9.99
CA ASP A 107 -6.86 10.90 -9.21
C ASP A 107 -5.56 10.26 -8.71
N ILE A 108 -5.36 10.33 -7.40
CA ILE A 108 -4.15 9.90 -6.70
C ILE A 108 -4.54 8.94 -5.58
N ARG A 109 -3.81 7.84 -5.44
CA ARG A 109 -3.87 7.01 -4.23
C ARG A 109 -2.61 7.24 -3.41
N PHE A 110 -2.82 7.62 -2.17
CA PHE A 110 -1.78 7.71 -1.15
C PHE A 110 -1.83 6.47 -0.24
N CYS A 111 -0.68 5.95 0.14
CA CYS A 111 -0.56 4.86 1.11
C CYS A 111 0.52 5.21 2.14
N GLY A 112 0.13 5.28 3.41
CA GLY A 112 0.98 5.52 4.58
C GLY A 112 0.64 4.56 5.71
N ALA A 113 1.16 4.80 6.91
CA ALA A 113 0.90 3.94 8.07
C ALA A 113 0.00 4.59 9.13
N ASN A 114 -0.15 5.91 9.10
CA ASN A 114 -0.70 6.68 10.21
C ASN A 114 -2.10 7.26 9.88
N ASP A 115 -3.03 7.18 10.83
CA ASP A 115 -4.35 7.83 10.73
C ASP A 115 -4.26 9.36 10.55
N ARG A 116 -3.17 9.97 11.06
CA ARG A 116 -2.92 11.40 10.90
C ARG A 116 -2.82 11.84 9.44
N ASP A 117 -2.36 10.97 8.56
CA ASP A 117 -2.17 11.28 7.13
C ASP A 117 -3.50 11.61 6.47
N PHE A 118 -4.52 10.78 6.71
CA PHE A 118 -5.87 11.03 6.22
C PHE A 118 -6.43 12.36 6.71
N HIS A 119 -6.29 12.63 8.01
CA HIS A 119 -6.76 13.89 8.60
C HIS A 119 -5.99 15.10 8.07
N LEU A 120 -4.69 14.97 7.85
CA LEU A 120 -3.87 16.03 7.26
C LEU A 120 -4.37 16.37 5.85
N PHE A 121 -4.59 15.36 5.01
CA PHE A 121 -5.13 15.60 3.66
C PHE A 121 -6.54 16.19 3.70
N GLN A 122 -7.41 15.75 4.61
CA GLN A 122 -8.74 16.34 4.77
C GLN A 122 -8.70 17.81 5.18
N GLU A 123 -7.85 18.15 6.14
CA GLU A 123 -7.71 19.51 6.65
C GLU A 123 -7.17 20.48 5.59
N LEU A 124 -6.21 20.01 4.78
CA LEU A 124 -5.54 20.83 3.77
C LEU A 124 -6.26 20.85 2.41
N ALA A 125 -7.25 19.97 2.18
CA ALA A 125 -7.89 19.83 0.88
C ALA A 125 -8.60 21.14 0.45
N PRO A 126 -8.23 21.69 -0.71
CA PRO A 126 -8.94 22.85 -1.25
C PRO A 126 -10.33 22.46 -1.78
N PRO A 127 -11.23 23.43 -1.99
CA PRO A 127 -12.52 23.19 -2.61
C PRO A 127 -12.38 22.46 -3.95
N GLY A 128 -13.15 21.38 -4.12
CA GLY A 128 -13.13 20.54 -5.33
C GLY A 128 -12.26 19.30 -5.21
N ILE A 129 -11.43 19.17 -4.18
CA ILE A 129 -10.70 17.93 -3.87
C ILE A 129 -11.49 17.11 -2.84
N THR A 130 -11.71 15.85 -3.17
CA THR A 130 -12.30 14.85 -2.27
C THR A 130 -11.21 13.95 -1.72
N VAL A 131 -11.21 13.75 -0.42
CA VAL A 131 -10.28 12.85 0.29
C VAL A 131 -11.08 11.73 0.93
N SER A 132 -10.82 10.49 0.54
CA SER A 132 -11.57 9.31 0.98
C SER A 132 -10.64 8.25 1.53
N GLU A 133 -10.85 7.82 2.77
CA GLU A 133 -10.13 6.67 3.33
C GLU A 133 -10.79 5.38 2.86
N ILE A 134 -10.00 4.47 2.27
CA ILE A 134 -10.49 3.24 1.64
C ILE A 134 -9.80 1.98 2.17
N THR A 135 -9.11 2.06 3.29
CA THR A 135 -8.28 0.98 3.87
C THR A 135 -9.06 -0.32 4.03
N ASP A 136 -10.24 -0.28 4.64
CA ASP A 136 -11.07 -1.47 4.87
C ASP A 136 -11.64 -2.06 3.55
N ALA A 137 -11.85 -1.21 2.55
CA ALA A 137 -12.36 -1.62 1.23
C ALA A 137 -11.27 -2.18 0.30
N THR A 138 -9.99 -1.98 0.66
CA THR A 138 -8.84 -2.38 -0.17
C THR A 138 -7.85 -3.20 0.68
N PRO A 139 -8.18 -4.48 1.00
CA PRO A 139 -7.27 -5.37 1.69
C PRO A 139 -5.95 -5.52 0.92
N HIS A 140 -4.83 -5.59 1.63
CA HIS A 140 -3.51 -5.53 1.02
C HIS A 140 -2.64 -6.72 1.46
N LEU A 141 -2.26 -7.55 0.50
CA LEU A 141 -1.25 -8.59 0.68
C LEU A 141 0.09 -8.13 0.08
N CYS A 142 1.15 -8.30 0.84
CA CYS A 142 2.50 -8.00 0.43
C CYS A 142 3.30 -9.30 0.25
N LEU A 143 3.69 -9.61 -0.99
CA LEU A 143 4.52 -10.78 -1.31
C LEU A 143 5.97 -10.33 -1.52
N GLN A 144 6.86 -10.72 -0.60
CA GLN A 144 8.24 -10.26 -0.56
C GLN A 144 9.25 -11.41 -0.59
N GLY A 145 10.30 -11.25 -1.37
CA GLY A 145 11.41 -12.20 -1.45
C GLY A 145 11.89 -12.43 -2.88
N PRO A 146 13.05 -13.07 -3.07
CA PRO A 146 13.66 -13.25 -4.39
C PRO A 146 12.81 -14.10 -5.35
N LEU A 147 11.95 -14.98 -4.86
CA LEU A 147 11.07 -15.81 -5.67
C LEU A 147 9.64 -15.24 -5.85
N SER A 148 9.32 -14.08 -5.28
CA SER A 148 7.97 -13.49 -5.30
C SER A 148 7.41 -13.34 -6.71
N ARG A 149 8.22 -12.85 -7.66
CA ARG A 149 7.80 -12.74 -9.07
C ARG A 149 7.48 -14.08 -9.70
N ALA A 150 8.34 -15.08 -9.52
CA ALA A 150 8.16 -16.41 -10.11
C ALA A 150 6.89 -17.09 -9.57
N MET A 151 6.62 -16.92 -8.26
CA MET A 151 5.40 -17.42 -7.63
C MET A 151 4.16 -16.70 -8.17
N LEU A 152 4.20 -15.37 -8.25
CA LEU A 152 3.05 -14.59 -8.72
C LEU A 152 2.78 -14.83 -10.21
N GLN A 153 3.83 -14.98 -11.04
CA GLN A 153 3.70 -15.27 -12.46
C GLN A 153 2.94 -16.59 -12.73
N GLY A 154 3.03 -17.55 -11.85
CA GLY A 154 2.27 -18.81 -11.94
C GLY A 154 0.76 -18.66 -11.69
N LEU A 155 0.31 -17.51 -11.20
CA LEU A 155 -1.08 -17.23 -10.81
C LEU A 155 -1.77 -16.20 -11.70
N THR A 156 -1.07 -15.67 -12.71
CA THR A 156 -1.61 -14.63 -13.62
C THR A 156 -1.11 -14.84 -15.04
N ASN A 157 -1.92 -14.40 -16.00
CA ASN A 157 -1.54 -14.33 -17.41
C ASN A 157 -0.83 -13.01 -17.77
N GLN A 158 -0.71 -12.08 -16.83
CA GLN A 158 0.02 -10.82 -17.05
C GLN A 158 1.53 -11.10 -17.07
N ASP A 159 2.24 -10.44 -17.98
CA ASP A 159 3.70 -10.45 -17.97
C ASP A 159 4.23 -9.59 -16.84
N LEU A 160 4.83 -10.23 -15.83
CA LEU A 160 5.44 -9.58 -14.67
C LEU A 160 6.95 -9.35 -14.83
N SER A 161 7.50 -9.47 -16.05
CA SER A 161 8.90 -9.14 -16.30
C SER A 161 9.19 -7.65 -16.02
N ASN A 162 10.45 -7.30 -15.77
CA ASN A 162 10.83 -5.89 -15.56
C ASN A 162 10.55 -5.00 -16.79
N ALA A 163 10.44 -5.58 -17.97
CA ALA A 163 10.11 -4.84 -19.20
C ALA A 163 8.63 -4.48 -19.27
N ALA A 164 7.74 -5.42 -18.90
CA ALA A 164 6.30 -5.21 -18.93
C ALA A 164 5.75 -4.60 -17.64
N PHE A 165 6.41 -4.87 -16.50
CA PHE A 165 6.03 -4.36 -15.18
C PHE A 165 7.27 -3.77 -14.47
N PRO A 166 7.65 -2.53 -14.82
CA PRO A 166 8.81 -1.85 -14.25
C PRO A 166 8.70 -1.63 -12.75
N TYR A 167 9.84 -1.46 -12.09
CA TYR A 167 9.91 -1.13 -10.67
C TYR A 167 9.19 0.19 -10.37
N TYR A 168 8.49 0.26 -9.24
CA TYR A 168 7.66 1.40 -8.83
C TYR A 168 6.56 1.77 -9.84
N THR A 169 5.90 0.75 -10.39
CA THR A 169 4.66 0.89 -11.16
C THR A 169 3.55 0.03 -10.56
N PHE A 170 2.32 0.32 -10.92
CA PHE A 170 1.15 -0.46 -10.54
C PHE A 170 0.24 -0.75 -11.74
N ARG A 171 -0.66 -1.70 -11.58
CA ARG A 171 -1.67 -2.09 -12.56
C ARG A 171 -3.00 -2.24 -11.85
N GLU A 172 -4.10 -1.86 -12.48
CA GLU A 172 -5.44 -1.95 -11.93
C GLU A 172 -6.30 -3.05 -12.58
N ASP A 173 -5.98 -3.43 -13.81
CA ASP A 173 -6.72 -4.46 -14.55
C ASP A 173 -5.97 -5.79 -14.55
N VAL A 174 -5.75 -6.35 -13.36
CA VAL A 174 -5.01 -7.60 -13.17
C VAL A 174 -5.88 -8.62 -12.46
N GLU A 175 -5.79 -9.87 -12.89
CA GLU A 175 -6.34 -11.01 -12.15
C GLU A 175 -5.21 -11.89 -11.63
N ILE A 176 -5.27 -12.23 -10.34
CA ILE A 176 -4.40 -13.18 -9.67
C ILE A 176 -5.24 -14.35 -9.19
N ALA A 177 -4.95 -15.55 -9.69
CA ALA A 177 -5.75 -16.77 -9.41
C ALA A 177 -7.26 -16.59 -9.68
N GLY A 178 -7.63 -15.82 -10.72
CA GLY A 178 -9.02 -15.51 -11.07
C GLY A 178 -9.69 -14.45 -10.19
N ILE A 179 -8.95 -13.79 -9.31
CA ILE A 179 -9.47 -12.72 -8.46
C ILE A 179 -8.96 -11.37 -9.00
N PRO A 180 -9.86 -10.41 -9.31
CA PRO A 180 -9.45 -9.06 -9.67
C PRO A 180 -8.66 -8.42 -8.53
N VAL A 181 -7.52 -7.83 -8.86
CA VAL A 181 -6.65 -7.13 -7.91
C VAL A 181 -6.19 -5.79 -8.52
N PHE A 182 -5.75 -4.96 -7.60
CA PHE A 182 -5.17 -3.66 -7.91
C PHE A 182 -3.73 -3.66 -7.41
#